data_e5a0337640ab9d7b0690cd7248843df1
#
_entry.id   e5a0337640ab9d7b0690cd7248843df1
#
_cell.length_a   1.000
_cell.length_b   1.000
_cell.length_c   1.000
_cell.angle_alpha   90.00
_cell.angle_beta   90.00
_cell.angle_gamma   90.00
#
_symmetry.space_group_name_H-M   'P 1'
#
loop_
_entity.id
_entity.type
_entity.pdbx_description
1 polymer ?
#
loop_
_entity_poly.entity_id
_entity_poly.type
_entity_poly.pdbx_seq_one_letter_code
_entity_poly.pdbx_strand_id
1 'polypeptide(L)'
;RAWVDLWNLFLHRNQSLDLDDFGYDEAAAKVWHPLFDFLYRVWWRVTLTGVENVPNEGRALLVINHSGVLPWDGAMVKHGLALEHPARRKARLLALDMFTTLPFLQPWLRQMGEVRACPENGERLLERDELVAVFPEGVKGVGKYFRDRYRVARFGRNAGKVLYVGG
;
A
#
# COMPACT_ATOMS: atom_id res chain seq x y z
N ARG A 1 18.10 11.03 -21.26
CA ARG A 1 17.63 9.62 -21.38
C ARG A 1 16.79 9.23 -20.17
N ALA A 2 17.28 9.38 -18.93
CA ALA A 2 16.53 9.02 -17.72
C ALA A 2 15.13 9.66 -17.60
N TRP A 3 14.93 10.90 -18.03
CA TRP A 3 13.63 11.59 -18.05
C TRP A 3 12.66 10.99 -19.07
N VAL A 4 13.16 10.55 -20.22
CA VAL A 4 12.34 9.90 -21.24
C VAL A 4 11.90 8.52 -20.78
N ASP A 5 12.78 7.82 -20.09
CA ASP A 5 12.48 6.49 -19.53
C ASP A 5 11.46 6.60 -18.37
N LEU A 6 11.61 7.61 -17.51
CA LEU A 6 10.62 7.93 -16.47
C LEU A 6 9.26 8.31 -17.07
N TRP A 7 9.27 9.12 -18.14
CA TRP A 7 8.06 9.54 -18.84
C TRP A 7 7.38 8.40 -19.58
N ASN A 8 8.15 7.52 -20.21
CA ASN A 8 7.63 6.31 -20.84
C ASN A 8 7.06 5.32 -19.83
N LEU A 9 7.68 5.21 -18.65
CA LEU A 9 7.18 4.43 -17.52
C LEU A 9 5.84 4.99 -17.02
N PHE A 10 5.77 6.32 -16.90
CA PHE A 10 4.57 7.04 -16.47
C PHE A 10 3.42 6.90 -17.48
N LEU A 11 3.73 6.84 -18.78
CA LEU A 11 2.76 6.73 -19.87
C LEU A 11 2.43 5.29 -20.30
N HIS A 12 2.79 4.26 -19.53
CA HIS A 12 2.47 2.84 -19.80
C HIS A 12 3.08 2.21 -21.06
N ARG A 13 4.09 2.83 -21.65
CA ARG A 13 4.69 2.27 -22.88
C ARG A 13 5.58 1.07 -22.63
N ASN A 14 5.96 0.79 -21.38
CA ASN A 14 6.78 -0.35 -20.97
C ASN A 14 6.05 -1.21 -19.92
N GLN A 15 4.80 -1.57 -20.16
CA GLN A 15 4.16 -2.58 -19.33
C GLN A 15 4.89 -3.91 -19.57
N SER A 16 5.38 -4.52 -18.49
CA SER A 16 5.81 -5.91 -18.56
C SER A 16 4.58 -6.77 -18.87
N LEU A 17 4.77 -7.88 -19.58
CA LEU A 17 3.68 -8.82 -19.84
C LEU A 17 3.30 -9.63 -18.57
N ASP A 18 4.04 -9.46 -17.48
CA ASP A 18 3.87 -10.18 -16.22
C ASP A 18 3.09 -9.35 -15.18
N LEU A 19 1.92 -8.86 -15.56
CA LEU A 19 1.01 -8.20 -14.64
C LEU A 19 0.20 -9.25 -13.86
N ASP A 20 0.05 -9.05 -12.56
CA ASP A 20 -0.94 -9.83 -11.81
C ASP A 20 -2.37 -9.35 -12.12
N ASP A 21 -3.39 -10.09 -11.63
CA ASP A 21 -4.81 -9.78 -11.86
C ASP A 21 -5.23 -8.40 -11.33
N PHE A 22 -4.45 -7.79 -10.46
CA PHE A 22 -4.67 -6.45 -9.91
C PHE A 22 -3.85 -5.38 -10.61
N GLY A 23 -2.98 -5.77 -11.55
CA GLY A 23 -2.14 -4.88 -12.35
C GLY A 23 -0.82 -4.48 -11.68
N TYR A 24 -0.34 -5.24 -10.70
CA TYR A 24 1.00 -5.08 -10.13
C TYR A 24 2.06 -5.45 -11.16
N ASP A 25 3.06 -4.59 -11.29
CA ASP A 25 4.21 -4.79 -12.16
C ASP A 25 5.50 -4.72 -11.35
N GLU A 26 6.14 -5.88 -11.15
CA GLU A 26 7.37 -5.95 -10.37
C GLU A 26 8.53 -5.19 -11.02
N ALA A 27 8.60 -5.16 -12.34
CA ALA A 27 9.65 -4.43 -13.06
C ALA A 27 9.45 -2.92 -12.89
N ALA A 28 8.22 -2.43 -13.02
CA ALA A 28 7.89 -1.03 -12.75
C ALA A 28 8.15 -0.66 -11.29
N ALA A 29 7.75 -1.50 -10.33
CA ALA A 29 8.01 -1.28 -8.91
C ALA A 29 9.50 -1.15 -8.61
N LYS A 30 10.36 -1.98 -9.21
CA LYS A 30 11.83 -1.93 -9.04
C LYS A 30 12.44 -0.61 -9.48
N VAL A 31 11.90 0.05 -10.49
CA VAL A 31 12.40 1.36 -10.95
C VAL A 31 12.23 2.43 -9.87
N TRP A 32 11.16 2.33 -9.07
CA TRP A 32 10.87 3.28 -8.01
C TRP A 32 11.58 2.97 -6.68
N HIS A 33 12.16 1.77 -6.53
CA HIS A 33 12.88 1.38 -5.32
C HIS A 33 13.92 2.40 -4.85
N PRO A 34 14.80 2.98 -5.70
CA PRO A 34 15.80 3.94 -5.24
C PRO A 34 15.18 5.20 -4.62
N LEU A 35 14.04 5.67 -5.16
CA LEU A 35 13.32 6.79 -4.58
C LEU A 35 12.72 6.43 -3.22
N PHE A 36 12.05 5.29 -3.11
CA PHE A 36 11.47 4.84 -1.84
C PHE A 36 12.56 4.53 -0.80
N ASP A 37 13.70 4.00 -1.20
CA ASP A 37 14.86 3.79 -0.32
C ASP A 37 15.38 5.12 0.23
N PHE A 38 15.53 6.13 -0.63
CA PHE A 38 15.92 7.46 -0.20
C PHE A 38 14.91 8.05 0.79
N LEU A 39 13.61 7.98 0.48
CA LEU A 39 12.56 8.47 1.37
C LEU A 39 12.55 7.73 2.70
N TYR A 40 12.72 6.41 2.69
CA TYR A 40 12.71 5.58 3.88
C TYR A 40 13.94 5.83 4.78
N ARG A 41 15.15 5.76 4.22
CA ARG A 41 16.41 5.78 4.98
C ARG A 41 16.91 7.19 5.28
N VAL A 42 16.74 8.13 4.35
CA VAL A 42 17.40 9.44 4.39
C VAL A 42 16.41 10.54 4.77
N TRP A 43 15.29 10.62 4.05
CA TRP A 43 14.35 11.73 4.21
C TRP A 43 13.53 11.62 5.49
N TRP A 44 12.78 10.53 5.65
CA TRP A 44 11.96 10.31 6.85
C TRP A 44 12.69 9.51 7.93
N ARG A 45 13.76 8.81 7.60
CA ARG A 45 14.53 7.98 8.54
C ARG A 45 13.61 7.05 9.33
N VAL A 46 12.80 6.30 8.59
CA VAL A 46 11.80 5.41 9.16
C VAL A 46 12.48 4.31 9.96
N THR A 47 11.96 4.02 11.13
CA THR A 47 12.32 2.85 11.93
C THR A 47 11.11 1.93 11.99
N LEU A 48 11.26 0.71 11.52
CA LEU A 48 10.24 -0.32 11.58
C LEU A 48 10.52 -1.24 12.76
N THR A 49 9.52 -1.40 13.63
CA THR A 49 9.60 -2.29 14.81
C THR A 49 8.43 -3.27 14.80
N GLY A 50 8.60 -4.46 15.39
CA GLY A 50 7.54 -5.46 15.42
C GLY A 50 7.37 -6.21 14.11
N VAL A 51 8.35 -6.14 13.21
CA VAL A 51 8.31 -6.83 11.92
C VAL A 51 8.21 -8.35 12.09
N GLU A 52 8.72 -8.87 13.17
CA GLU A 52 8.65 -10.27 13.57
C GLU A 52 7.23 -10.78 13.86
N ASN A 53 6.28 -9.87 14.10
CA ASN A 53 4.87 -10.21 14.30
C ASN A 53 4.12 -10.45 12.97
N VAL A 54 4.75 -10.08 11.84
CA VAL A 54 4.19 -10.37 10.53
C VAL A 54 4.57 -11.79 10.12
N PRO A 55 3.62 -12.67 9.75
CA PRO A 55 3.95 -14.04 9.40
C PRO A 55 4.84 -14.10 8.13
N ASN A 56 5.77 -15.06 8.11
CA ASN A 56 6.69 -15.23 6.99
C ASN A 56 5.97 -15.57 5.67
N GLU A 57 4.85 -16.24 5.75
CA GLU A 57 4.05 -16.70 4.61
C GLU A 57 2.56 -16.74 4.97
N GLY A 58 1.73 -17.00 3.97
CA GLY A 58 0.29 -17.06 4.12
C GLY A 58 -0.38 -15.68 4.25
N ARG A 59 -1.69 -15.69 4.35
CA ARG A 59 -2.51 -14.49 4.44
C ARG A 59 -2.36 -13.78 5.78
N ALA A 60 -2.31 -12.46 5.73
CA ALA A 60 -2.38 -11.63 6.92
C ALA A 60 -2.97 -10.26 6.59
N LEU A 61 -3.62 -9.64 7.56
CA LEU A 61 -4.20 -8.31 7.43
C LEU A 61 -3.48 -7.35 8.39
N LEU A 62 -2.81 -6.34 7.83
CA LEU A 62 -2.24 -5.23 8.58
C LEU A 62 -3.26 -4.10 8.67
N VAL A 63 -3.65 -3.76 9.88
CA VAL A 63 -4.55 -2.64 10.17
C VAL A 63 -3.71 -1.46 10.63
N ILE A 64 -3.70 -0.38 9.85
CA ILE A 64 -2.79 0.74 10.03
C ILE A 64 -3.58 2.04 10.25
N ASN A 65 -3.14 2.86 11.21
CA ASN A 65 -3.67 4.22 11.37
C ASN A 65 -3.10 5.13 10.29
N HIS A 66 -3.96 5.94 9.66
CA HIS A 66 -3.53 6.88 8.63
C HIS A 66 -3.10 8.21 9.24
N SER A 67 -1.89 8.67 8.88
CA SER A 67 -1.32 9.91 9.43
C SER A 67 -1.58 11.15 8.58
N GLY A 68 -2.16 11.01 7.39
CA GLY A 68 -2.39 12.14 6.48
C GLY A 68 -3.26 11.81 5.28
N VAL A 69 -3.35 12.76 4.33
CA VAL A 69 -4.13 12.61 3.09
C VAL A 69 -3.41 11.69 2.10
N LEU A 70 -2.09 11.84 1.99
CA LEU A 70 -1.28 11.07 1.06
C LEU A 70 -0.80 9.78 1.75
N PRO A 71 -0.80 8.65 1.05
CA PRO A 71 -0.51 7.33 1.63
C PRO A 71 0.99 7.04 1.81
N TRP A 72 1.77 8.06 2.19
CA TRP A 72 3.21 7.90 2.40
C TRP A 72 3.54 6.94 3.53
N ASP A 73 2.74 6.93 4.58
CA ASP A 73 2.85 5.99 5.70
C ASP A 73 2.67 4.55 5.22
N GLY A 74 1.64 4.28 4.42
CA GLY A 74 1.44 2.97 3.81
C GLY A 74 2.58 2.56 2.87
N ALA A 75 3.06 3.50 2.06
CA ALA A 75 4.20 3.25 1.18
C ALA A 75 5.48 2.92 1.97
N MET A 76 5.71 3.61 3.09
CA MET A 76 6.87 3.34 3.95
C MET A 76 6.76 2.01 4.69
N VAL A 77 5.59 1.66 5.22
CA VAL A 77 5.37 0.34 5.84
C VAL A 77 5.59 -0.78 4.82
N LYS A 78 5.01 -0.66 3.64
CA LYS A 78 5.17 -1.62 2.54
C LYS A 78 6.63 -1.78 2.13
N HIS A 79 7.34 -0.66 1.94
CA HIS A 79 8.75 -0.65 1.57
C HIS A 79 9.62 -1.24 2.68
N GLY A 80 9.38 -0.86 3.94
CA GLY A 80 10.08 -1.40 5.10
C GLY A 80 9.91 -2.91 5.25
N LEU A 81 8.71 -3.44 5.08
CA LEU A 81 8.46 -4.89 5.08
C LEU A 81 9.25 -5.61 3.98
N ALA A 82 9.29 -5.04 2.77
CA ALA A 82 10.08 -5.61 1.68
C ALA A 82 11.59 -5.58 1.93
N LEU A 83 12.08 -4.63 2.75
CA LEU A 83 13.50 -4.49 3.08
C LEU A 83 13.91 -5.27 4.33
N GLU A 84 13.13 -5.20 5.40
CA GLU A 84 13.56 -5.59 6.75
C GLU A 84 12.93 -6.90 7.22
N HIS A 85 11.78 -7.30 6.65
CA HIS A 85 11.15 -8.57 7.02
C HIS A 85 12.01 -9.75 6.53
N PRO A 86 12.24 -10.79 7.36
CA PRO A 86 13.08 -11.94 7.00
C PRO A 86 12.68 -12.60 5.67
N ALA A 87 11.37 -12.77 5.44
CA ALA A 87 10.82 -13.31 4.20
C ALA A 87 10.59 -12.25 3.11
N ARG A 88 11.02 -10.99 3.32
CA ARG A 88 10.84 -9.86 2.38
C ARG A 88 9.41 -9.74 1.84
N ARG A 89 8.44 -9.79 2.77
CA ARG A 89 7.02 -9.80 2.45
C ARG A 89 6.62 -8.55 1.68
N LYS A 90 5.90 -8.73 0.59
CA LYS A 90 5.29 -7.64 -0.18
C LYS A 90 3.86 -7.44 0.30
N ALA A 91 3.54 -6.27 0.83
CA ALA A 91 2.18 -5.95 1.26
C ALA A 91 1.39 -5.30 0.11
N ARG A 92 0.12 -5.67 -0.01
CA ARG A 92 -0.87 -5.08 -0.94
C ARG A 92 -1.68 -4.05 -0.18
N LEU A 93 -1.57 -2.79 -0.57
CA LEU A 93 -2.26 -1.70 0.11
C LEU A 93 -3.64 -1.48 -0.50
N LEU A 94 -4.67 -1.46 0.33
CA LEU A 94 -6.02 -1.10 -0.08
C LEU A 94 -6.16 0.42 -0.10
N ALA A 95 -6.23 0.99 -1.30
CA ALA A 95 -6.30 2.43 -1.54
C ALA A 95 -7.75 2.91 -1.74
N LEU A 96 -8.04 4.13 -1.28
CA LEU A 96 -9.36 4.75 -1.44
C LEU A 96 -9.68 5.03 -2.90
N ASP A 97 -10.97 4.96 -3.25
CA ASP A 97 -11.51 5.22 -4.59
C ASP A 97 -11.03 6.54 -5.18
N MET A 98 -10.91 7.58 -4.37
CA MET A 98 -10.43 8.90 -4.81
C MET A 98 -9.07 8.82 -5.52
N PHE A 99 -8.14 8.00 -5.02
CA PHE A 99 -6.82 7.82 -5.64
C PHE A 99 -6.86 6.85 -6.82
N THR A 100 -7.73 5.85 -6.77
CA THR A 100 -7.85 4.83 -7.81
C THR A 100 -8.67 5.28 -9.02
N THR A 101 -9.29 6.46 -8.97
CA THR A 101 -10.08 7.04 -10.08
C THR A 101 -9.34 8.15 -10.83
N LEU A 102 -8.22 8.66 -10.31
CA LEU A 102 -7.43 9.70 -10.98
C LEU A 102 -6.70 9.11 -12.20
N PRO A 103 -6.92 9.66 -13.43
CA PRO A 103 -6.50 9.00 -14.68
C PRO A 103 -5.00 8.82 -14.83
N PHE A 104 -4.17 9.66 -14.19
CA PHE A 104 -2.71 9.53 -14.26
C PHE A 104 -2.12 8.80 -13.05
N LEU A 105 -2.76 8.89 -11.89
CA LEU A 105 -2.27 8.30 -10.65
C LEU A 105 -2.67 6.83 -10.52
N GLN A 106 -3.88 6.49 -10.94
CA GLN A 106 -4.42 5.14 -10.84
C GLN A 106 -3.54 4.07 -11.50
N PRO A 107 -3.07 4.25 -12.74
CA PRO A 107 -2.24 3.24 -13.37
C PRO A 107 -0.90 3.05 -12.63
N TRP A 108 -0.29 4.13 -12.17
CA TRP A 108 0.94 4.07 -11.38
C TRP A 108 0.74 3.36 -10.04
N LEU A 109 -0.33 3.67 -9.32
CA LEU A 109 -0.67 2.99 -8.07
C LEU A 109 -0.88 1.48 -8.28
N ARG A 110 -1.59 1.08 -9.34
CA ARG A 110 -1.79 -0.34 -9.68
C ARG A 110 -0.45 -1.04 -9.94
N GLN A 111 0.43 -0.44 -10.71
CA GLN A 111 1.78 -0.97 -10.96
C GLN A 111 2.58 -1.12 -9.66
N MET A 112 2.36 -0.21 -8.69
CA MET A 112 2.97 -0.30 -7.37
C MET A 112 2.31 -1.35 -6.46
N GLY A 113 1.22 -1.97 -6.89
CA GLY A 113 0.50 -3.00 -6.14
C GLY A 113 -0.56 -2.45 -5.20
N GLU A 114 -0.98 -1.22 -5.41
CA GLU A 114 -2.15 -0.67 -4.74
C GLU A 114 -3.43 -1.24 -5.35
N VAL A 115 -4.37 -1.61 -4.52
CA VAL A 115 -5.64 -2.21 -4.95
C VAL A 115 -6.80 -1.37 -4.40
N ARG A 116 -7.86 -1.24 -5.18
CA ARG A 116 -9.06 -0.52 -4.75
C ARG A 116 -9.63 -1.10 -3.45
N ALA A 117 -9.86 -0.24 -2.46
CA ALA A 117 -10.38 -0.62 -1.16
C ALA A 117 -11.87 -0.98 -1.22
N CYS A 118 -12.18 -2.23 -1.52
CA CYS A 118 -13.49 -2.82 -1.39
C CYS A 118 -13.39 -4.21 -0.75
N PRO A 119 -14.46 -4.71 -0.09
CA PRO A 119 -14.44 -6.02 0.57
C PRO A 119 -14.02 -7.15 -0.36
N GLU A 120 -14.55 -7.15 -1.57
CA GLU A 120 -14.31 -8.18 -2.58
C GLU A 120 -12.83 -8.32 -2.96
N ASN A 121 -12.14 -7.18 -3.10
CA ASN A 121 -10.71 -7.19 -3.40
C ASN A 121 -9.87 -7.62 -2.19
N GLY A 122 -10.26 -7.20 -0.99
CA GLY A 122 -9.62 -7.64 0.25
C GLY A 122 -9.73 -9.15 0.44
N GLU A 123 -10.92 -9.71 0.25
CA GLU A 123 -11.18 -11.16 0.31
C GLU A 123 -10.35 -11.92 -0.74
N ARG A 124 -10.38 -11.49 -2.00
CA ARG A 124 -9.61 -12.11 -3.09
C ARG A 124 -8.10 -12.11 -2.83
N LEU A 125 -7.55 -11.05 -2.25
CA LEU A 125 -6.13 -10.99 -1.90
C LEU A 125 -5.80 -11.97 -0.76
N LEU A 126 -6.64 -12.02 0.27
CA LEU A 126 -6.46 -12.95 1.39
C LEU A 126 -6.63 -14.41 0.96
N GLU A 127 -7.56 -14.72 0.05
CA GLU A 127 -7.71 -16.06 -0.54
C GLU A 127 -6.47 -16.52 -1.32
N ARG A 128 -5.65 -15.58 -1.79
CA ARG A 128 -4.37 -15.85 -2.47
C ARG A 128 -3.16 -15.87 -1.52
N ASP A 129 -3.40 -15.93 -0.24
CA ASP A 129 -2.35 -15.88 0.80
C ASP A 129 -1.49 -14.61 0.76
N GLU A 130 -2.05 -13.49 0.28
CA GLU A 130 -1.37 -12.20 0.22
C GLU A 130 -1.34 -11.51 1.60
N LEU A 131 -0.32 -10.69 1.82
CA LEU A 131 -0.27 -9.76 2.94
C LEU A 131 -0.99 -8.47 2.54
N VAL A 132 -2.12 -8.19 3.19
CA VAL A 132 -2.96 -7.04 2.88
C VAL A 132 -2.80 -5.96 3.94
N ALA A 133 -2.69 -4.70 3.53
CA ALA A 133 -2.65 -3.56 4.43
C ALA A 133 -3.86 -2.65 4.19
N VAL A 134 -4.51 -2.21 5.26
CA VAL A 134 -5.72 -1.39 5.21
C VAL A 134 -5.67 -0.24 6.22
N PHE A 135 -6.23 0.90 5.81
CA PHE A 135 -6.48 2.06 6.66
C PHE A 135 -7.98 2.17 6.95
N PRO A 136 -8.49 1.57 8.03
CA PRO A 136 -9.93 1.46 8.26
C PRO A 136 -10.63 2.79 8.58
N GLU A 137 -9.87 3.81 9.01
CA GLU A 137 -10.42 5.16 9.23
C GLU A 137 -10.84 5.83 7.92
N GLY A 138 -10.20 5.49 6.80
CA GLY A 138 -10.46 6.08 5.49
C GLY A 138 -10.39 7.60 5.52
N VAL A 139 -11.28 8.26 4.77
CA VAL A 139 -11.34 9.73 4.67
C VAL A 139 -11.58 10.42 6.03
N LYS A 140 -12.21 9.75 6.99
CA LYS A 140 -12.48 10.33 8.31
C LYS A 140 -11.22 10.55 9.15
N GLY A 141 -10.17 9.78 8.91
CA GLY A 141 -8.87 9.97 9.56
C GLY A 141 -8.19 11.27 9.15
N VAL A 142 -8.40 11.70 7.91
CA VAL A 142 -7.76 12.85 7.28
C VAL A 142 -8.23 14.20 7.87
N GLY A 143 -9.47 14.30 8.31
CA GLY A 143 -10.08 15.55 8.83
C GLY A 143 -9.91 15.79 10.32
N LYS A 144 -9.06 15.04 11.01
CA LYS A 144 -8.87 15.19 12.46
C LYS A 144 -8.17 16.50 12.82
N TYR A 145 -8.67 17.18 13.85
CA TYR A 145 -7.92 18.28 14.46
C TYR A 145 -6.62 17.78 15.07
N PHE A 146 -5.60 18.63 15.11
CA PHE A 146 -4.29 18.32 15.69
C PHE A 146 -4.37 17.76 17.13
N ARG A 147 -5.32 18.22 17.95
CA ARG A 147 -5.59 17.71 19.30
C ARG A 147 -6.03 16.25 19.34
N ASP A 148 -6.66 15.76 18.26
CA ASP A 148 -7.23 14.41 18.17
C ASP A 148 -6.37 13.46 17.31
N ARG A 149 -5.16 13.87 16.91
CA ARG A 149 -4.28 13.16 15.97
C ARG A 149 -3.92 11.72 16.37
N TYR A 150 -3.90 11.43 17.68
CA TYR A 150 -3.62 10.09 18.20
C TYR A 150 -4.87 9.30 18.59
N ARG A 151 -6.06 9.85 18.38
CA ARG A 151 -7.31 9.14 18.64
C ARG A 151 -7.76 8.41 17.38
N VAL A 152 -8.02 7.12 17.50
CA VAL A 152 -8.59 6.33 16.41
C VAL A 152 -10.04 6.75 16.18
N ALA A 153 -10.41 7.14 14.95
CA ALA A 153 -11.79 7.40 14.59
C ALA A 153 -12.56 6.09 14.45
N ARG A 154 -13.89 6.12 14.65
CA ARG A 154 -14.72 4.95 14.35
C ARG A 154 -14.57 4.56 12.89
N PHE A 155 -14.32 3.28 12.65
CA PHE A 155 -14.21 2.71 11.33
C PHE A 155 -15.44 3.03 10.47
N GLY A 156 -15.23 3.25 9.18
CA GLY A 156 -16.31 3.43 8.22
C GLY A 156 -17.19 2.18 8.12
N ARG A 157 -18.41 2.32 7.61
CA ARG A 157 -19.39 1.21 7.51
C ARG A 157 -18.84 -0.04 6.81
N ASN A 158 -17.89 0.11 5.92
CA ASN A 158 -17.31 -1.01 5.13
C ASN A 158 -16.09 -1.65 5.80
N ALA A 159 -15.40 -0.96 6.68
CA ALA A 159 -14.21 -1.49 7.35
C ALA A 159 -14.54 -2.61 8.36
N GLY A 160 -15.71 -2.53 9.00
CA GLY A 160 -16.14 -3.58 9.94
C GLY A 160 -16.39 -4.95 9.30
N LYS A 161 -16.59 -5.02 7.99
CA LYS A 161 -16.77 -6.29 7.27
C LYS A 161 -15.43 -6.95 6.91
N VAL A 162 -14.36 -6.18 6.75
CA VAL A 162 -13.02 -6.70 6.41
C VAL A 162 -12.32 -7.27 7.64
N LEU A 163 -12.66 -6.79 8.84
CA LEU A 163 -12.04 -7.21 10.11
C LEU A 163 -12.48 -8.60 10.61
N TYR A 164 -13.51 -9.22 10.01
CA TYR A 164 -14.07 -10.49 10.49
C TYR A 164 -13.63 -11.72 9.70
N VAL A 165 -12.67 -11.62 8.78
CA VAL A 165 -12.17 -12.76 7.99
C VAL A 165 -10.86 -13.31 8.57
N GLY A 166 -10.69 -13.26 9.86
CA GLY A 166 -9.55 -13.80 10.56
C GLY A 166 -9.99 -14.56 11.79
N GLY A 167 -10.43 -15.79 11.61
CA GLY A 167 -10.54 -16.78 12.65
C GLY A 167 -9.51 -17.86 12.41
#